data_a8ee45c7e33aad6ed5f1ae6fe0c683ea
#
_entry.id   a8ee45c7e33aad6ed5f1ae6fe0c683ea
#
_cell.length_a   1.000
_cell.length_b   1.000
_cell.length_c   1.000
_cell.angle_alpha   90.00
_cell.angle_beta   90.00
_cell.angle_gamma   90.00
#
_symmetry.space_group_name_H-M   'P 1'
#
loop_
_entity.id
_entity.type
_entity.pdbx_description
1 polymer ?
#
loop_
_entity_poly.entity_id
_entity_poly.type
_entity_poly.pdbx_seq_one_letter_code
_entity_poly.pdbx_strand_id
1 'polypeptide(L)'
;IAFTSFLRMLKCRGVSVRCLSCRRSYSIWNMIYEDPKKHKTSGKMFSRKLRIGESFLKKSSKAGHALCRKNGIISLRPYGDTERENNMNETSITTELLAQYAQQLYEEEKSSATIQKYIRDVRAFSKYAGSQALTKDLTIAYKRDLPTRGYTILSVNSMLASLNSFLVFCGRADCKVKLYRVQKKTYLAANRELSRAEYQRLLKASRHDKRLWLLLQTLCATGIRVSELQYFTVEAVRAGEISVACKNKTRSILIPRGLQKLLLQYACGAGIQCGHIFRTRTGKPMNRSNIWSAMKRLCAQANVNPDKVFPHNLRKLFARTFYRMEKDIAKLADILGHSSINTTRIYIMSTGTEHRHQMEKLGLLA
;
A
#
# COMPACT_ATOMS: atom_id res chain seq x y z
N ILE A 1 -26.94 -26.85 20.58
CA ILE A 1 -25.63 -26.18 20.92
C ILE A 1 -24.91 -25.69 19.66
N ALA A 2 -24.80 -26.48 18.59
CA ALA A 2 -24.12 -26.06 17.35
C ALA A 2 -24.81 -24.88 16.65
N PHE A 3 -26.13 -24.80 16.66
CA PHE A 3 -26.92 -23.75 16.01
C PHE A 3 -26.85 -22.39 16.75
N THR A 4 -26.80 -22.43 18.09
CA THR A 4 -26.61 -21.22 18.90
C THR A 4 -25.22 -20.61 18.77
N SER A 5 -24.19 -21.43 18.60
CA SER A 5 -22.82 -20.98 18.30
C SER A 5 -22.72 -20.37 16.90
N PHE A 6 -23.43 -20.92 15.91
CA PHE A 6 -23.52 -20.40 14.55
C PHE A 6 -24.21 -19.02 14.50
N LEU A 7 -25.32 -18.85 15.23
CA LEU A 7 -26.02 -17.57 15.33
C LEU A 7 -25.20 -16.50 16.07
N ARG A 8 -24.41 -16.89 17.10
CA ARG A 8 -23.47 -16.00 17.76
C ARG A 8 -22.34 -15.52 16.82
N MET A 9 -21.86 -16.39 15.94
CA MET A 9 -20.81 -16.07 14.98
C MET A 9 -21.28 -15.11 13.87
N LEU A 10 -22.55 -15.22 13.43
CA LEU A 10 -23.18 -14.28 12.48
C LEU A 10 -23.42 -12.89 13.10
N LYS A 11 -23.61 -12.81 14.43
CA LYS A 11 -23.80 -11.57 15.17
C LYS A 11 -22.60 -10.60 15.06
N CYS A 12 -21.39 -11.12 14.97
CA CYS A 12 -20.15 -10.31 14.98
C CYS A 12 -19.78 -9.68 13.62
N ARG A 13 -20.52 -9.92 12.53
CA ARG A 13 -20.13 -9.51 11.16
C ARG A 13 -21.15 -8.72 10.35
N GLY A 14 -22.27 -8.25 10.93
CA GLY A 14 -23.22 -7.37 10.24
C GLY A 14 -23.79 -7.92 8.92
N VAL A 15 -24.02 -9.24 8.83
CA VAL A 15 -24.45 -9.89 7.59
C VAL A 15 -25.92 -9.61 7.34
N SER A 16 -26.28 -9.03 6.19
CA SER A 16 -27.64 -8.94 5.67
C SER A 16 -27.86 -10.00 4.58
N VAL A 17 -29.02 -10.65 4.62
CA VAL A 17 -29.44 -11.61 3.59
C VAL A 17 -30.40 -10.92 2.64
N ARG A 18 -30.10 -10.90 1.36
CA ARG A 18 -31.00 -10.40 0.30
C ARG A 18 -31.86 -11.53 -0.23
N CYS A 19 -33.15 -11.40 -0.17
CA CYS A 19 -34.07 -12.34 -0.82
C CYS A 19 -34.16 -12.01 -2.30
N LEU A 20 -33.68 -12.91 -3.17
CA LEU A 20 -33.69 -12.73 -4.62
C LEU A 20 -35.11 -12.75 -5.23
N SER A 21 -36.09 -13.38 -4.56
CA SER A 21 -37.48 -13.45 -5.04
C SER A 21 -38.31 -12.21 -4.77
N CYS A 22 -38.01 -11.42 -3.75
CA CYS A 22 -38.78 -10.23 -3.39
C CYS A 22 -37.97 -8.91 -3.36
N ARG A 23 -36.70 -8.93 -3.78
CA ARG A 23 -35.77 -7.78 -3.80
C ARG A 23 -35.63 -7.01 -2.46
N ARG A 24 -36.06 -7.56 -1.33
CA ARG A 24 -35.95 -6.93 -0.01
C ARG A 24 -34.74 -7.48 0.75
N SER A 25 -34.01 -6.59 1.37
CA SER A 25 -32.90 -6.93 2.27
C SER A 25 -33.43 -7.00 3.69
N TYR A 26 -33.19 -8.12 4.38
CA TYR A 26 -33.55 -8.29 5.78
C TYR A 26 -32.26 -8.37 6.62
N SER A 27 -32.17 -7.52 7.64
CA SER A 27 -31.13 -7.65 8.64
C SER A 27 -31.43 -8.88 9.49
N ILE A 28 -30.44 -9.76 9.65
CA ILE A 28 -30.55 -10.92 10.56
C ILE A 28 -30.87 -10.48 11.99
N TRP A 29 -30.53 -9.22 12.32
CA TRP A 29 -30.88 -8.61 13.61
C TRP A 29 -32.38 -8.56 13.89
N ASN A 30 -33.19 -8.19 12.92
CA ASN A 30 -34.64 -8.08 13.07
C ASN A 30 -35.35 -9.45 13.10
N MET A 31 -34.67 -10.54 12.73
CA MET A 31 -35.23 -11.89 12.81
C MET A 31 -35.00 -12.60 14.15
N ILE A 32 -34.06 -12.13 14.97
CA ILE A 32 -33.54 -12.91 16.12
C ILE A 32 -33.76 -12.21 17.49
N TYR A 33 -34.02 -10.90 17.52
CA TYR A 33 -34.12 -10.15 18.75
C TYR A 33 -35.47 -9.47 18.94
N GLU A 34 -36.42 -10.19 19.55
CA GLU A 34 -37.40 -9.67 20.51
C GLU A 34 -36.99 -10.17 21.90
N ASP A 35 -36.97 -9.23 22.85
CA ASP A 35 -36.54 -9.42 24.25
C ASP A 35 -37.27 -10.60 24.91
N PRO A 36 -36.58 -11.60 25.46
CA PRO A 36 -37.22 -12.78 26.10
C PRO A 36 -38.06 -12.49 27.35
N LYS A 37 -38.00 -11.26 27.88
CA LYS A 37 -38.70 -10.88 29.13
C LYS A 37 -40.12 -10.40 28.92
N LYS A 38 -40.62 -10.27 27.69
CA LYS A 38 -41.99 -9.74 27.44
C LYS A 38 -43.07 -10.75 27.09
N HIS A 39 -42.78 -12.03 26.89
CA HIS A 39 -43.83 -12.99 26.55
C HIS A 39 -43.69 -14.34 27.28
N LYS A 40 -44.57 -14.55 28.27
CA LYS A 40 -44.75 -15.81 29.03
C LYS A 40 -45.52 -16.92 28.27
N THR A 41 -45.60 -16.85 26.94
CA THR A 41 -46.33 -17.87 26.14
C THR A 41 -45.54 -18.16 24.85
N SER A 42 -44.64 -19.10 24.85
CA SER A 42 -44.20 -19.53 23.55
C SER A 42 -43.24 -20.72 23.39
N GLY A 43 -43.48 -21.83 24.03
CA GLY A 43 -42.86 -23.10 23.60
C GLY A 43 -43.20 -23.47 22.14
N LYS A 44 -44.44 -23.12 21.68
CA LYS A 44 -44.91 -23.39 20.31
C LYS A 44 -44.31 -22.47 19.22
N MET A 45 -43.92 -21.25 19.59
CA MET A 45 -43.35 -20.30 18.61
C MET A 45 -41.87 -20.55 18.32
N PHE A 46 -41.13 -21.04 19.33
CA PHE A 46 -39.72 -21.43 19.14
C PHE A 46 -39.59 -22.68 18.25
N SER A 47 -40.45 -23.67 18.43
CA SER A 47 -40.49 -24.86 17.55
C SER A 47 -40.90 -24.55 16.09
N ARG A 48 -41.72 -23.50 15.88
CA ARG A 48 -42.12 -23.02 14.56
C ARG A 48 -40.98 -22.31 13.84
N LYS A 49 -40.18 -21.47 14.52
CA LYS A 49 -39.00 -20.79 13.99
C LYS A 49 -37.88 -21.79 13.63
N LEU A 50 -37.71 -22.86 14.44
CA LEU A 50 -36.77 -23.97 14.10
C LEU A 50 -37.20 -24.75 12.84
N ARG A 51 -38.52 -25.05 12.69
CA ARG A 51 -39.06 -25.71 11.50
C ARG A 51 -38.92 -24.89 10.21
N ILE A 52 -39.02 -23.55 10.31
CA ILE A 52 -38.78 -22.63 9.16
C ILE A 52 -37.32 -22.68 8.77
N GLY A 53 -36.37 -22.68 9.70
CA GLY A 53 -34.95 -22.82 9.42
C GLY A 53 -34.58 -24.16 8.75
N GLU A 54 -35.14 -25.27 9.24
CA GLU A 54 -34.93 -26.61 8.62
C GLU A 54 -35.60 -26.74 7.25
N SER A 55 -36.78 -26.14 7.07
CA SER A 55 -37.48 -26.10 5.78
C SER A 55 -36.71 -25.27 4.75
N PHE A 56 -36.06 -24.19 5.17
CA PHE A 56 -35.22 -23.36 4.31
C PHE A 56 -33.94 -24.12 3.86
N LEU A 57 -33.30 -24.84 4.79
CA LEU A 57 -32.13 -25.68 4.49
C LEU A 57 -32.47 -26.85 3.54
N LYS A 58 -33.63 -27.51 3.74
CA LYS A 58 -34.12 -28.57 2.83
C LYS A 58 -34.52 -28.05 1.46
N LYS A 59 -35.04 -26.82 1.33
CA LYS A 59 -35.34 -26.21 0.03
C LYS A 59 -34.07 -25.74 -0.69
N SER A 60 -33.06 -25.28 0.02
CA SER A 60 -31.74 -24.93 -0.58
C SER A 60 -31.02 -26.14 -1.16
N SER A 61 -31.12 -27.32 -0.52
CA SER A 61 -30.52 -28.55 -1.04
C SER A 61 -31.21 -29.07 -2.31
N LYS A 62 -32.53 -28.77 -2.48
CA LYS A 62 -33.28 -29.11 -3.72
C LYS A 62 -33.03 -28.14 -4.87
N ALA A 63 -32.45 -26.96 -4.59
CA ALA A 63 -32.14 -25.93 -5.59
C ALA A 63 -30.74 -26.05 -6.20
N GLY A 64 -30.05 -27.17 -6.04
CA GLY A 64 -28.77 -27.45 -6.70
C GLY A 64 -27.57 -26.70 -6.07
N HIS A 65 -27.60 -26.45 -4.77
CA HIS A 65 -26.49 -25.86 -4.03
C HIS A 65 -25.89 -26.86 -3.06
N ALA A 66 -24.58 -27.09 -3.17
CA ALA A 66 -23.85 -27.95 -2.23
C ALA A 66 -23.37 -27.15 -1.01
N LEU A 67 -23.51 -27.73 0.19
CA LEU A 67 -22.94 -27.19 1.42
C LEU A 67 -21.48 -27.63 1.53
N CYS A 68 -20.57 -26.71 1.29
CA CYS A 68 -19.14 -26.96 1.46
C CYS A 68 -18.65 -26.35 2.76
N ARG A 69 -17.96 -27.15 3.59
CA ARG A 69 -17.35 -26.73 4.85
C ARG A 69 -15.83 -26.68 4.67
N LYS A 70 -15.30 -25.49 4.46
CA LYS A 70 -13.84 -25.26 4.49
C LYS A 70 -13.51 -24.25 5.59
N ASN A 71 -12.61 -24.60 6.51
CA ASN A 71 -12.10 -23.72 7.58
C ASN A 71 -13.16 -23.07 8.50
N GLY A 72 -14.22 -23.79 8.85
CA GLY A 72 -15.25 -23.32 9.79
C GLY A 72 -16.26 -22.32 9.19
N ILE A 73 -16.18 -22.01 7.90
CA ILE A 73 -17.11 -21.11 7.20
C ILE A 73 -18.01 -21.96 6.31
N ILE A 74 -19.35 -21.84 6.50
CA ILE A 74 -20.35 -22.48 5.63
C ILE A 74 -20.70 -21.47 4.54
N SER A 75 -20.39 -21.77 3.28
CA SER A 75 -20.81 -21.00 2.12
C SER A 75 -21.70 -21.85 1.19
N LEU A 76 -22.76 -21.24 0.66
CA LEU A 76 -23.59 -21.83 -0.39
C LEU A 76 -22.96 -21.51 -1.75
N ARG A 77 -22.50 -22.52 -2.49
CA ARG A 77 -22.01 -22.36 -3.86
C ARG A 77 -22.99 -22.98 -4.86
N PRO A 78 -23.14 -22.40 -6.06
CA PRO A 78 -23.92 -23.04 -7.13
C PRO A 78 -23.28 -24.38 -7.52
N TYR A 79 -24.12 -25.34 -7.89
CA TYR A 79 -23.73 -26.71 -8.32
C TYR A 79 -23.12 -26.65 -9.73
N GLY A 80 -21.94 -26.22 -9.89
CA GLY A 80 -21.22 -26.09 -11.16
C GLY A 80 -19.73 -25.87 -10.95
N ASP A 81 -19.33 -25.56 -9.70
CA ASP A 81 -17.93 -25.24 -9.39
C ASP A 81 -17.09 -26.48 -9.03
N THR A 82 -17.68 -27.68 -8.96
CA THR A 82 -16.98 -28.92 -8.59
C THR A 82 -16.04 -29.44 -9.69
N GLU A 83 -16.25 -29.07 -10.94
CA GLU A 83 -15.34 -29.47 -12.03
C GLU A 83 -14.05 -28.65 -12.08
N ARG A 84 -14.01 -27.43 -11.46
CA ARG A 84 -12.81 -26.61 -11.42
C ARG A 84 -11.80 -27.03 -10.35
N GLU A 85 -12.23 -27.72 -9.26
CA GLU A 85 -11.32 -28.13 -8.19
C GLU A 85 -10.46 -29.35 -8.53
N ASN A 86 -10.90 -30.22 -9.46
CA ASN A 86 -10.19 -31.48 -9.80
C ASN A 86 -9.15 -31.33 -10.93
N ASN A 87 -9.15 -30.21 -11.68
CA ASN A 87 -8.24 -30.06 -12.84
C ASN A 87 -7.01 -29.18 -12.54
N MET A 88 -6.84 -28.69 -11.30
CA MET A 88 -5.73 -27.79 -10.95
C MET A 88 -4.49 -28.51 -10.39
N ASN A 89 -4.46 -29.83 -10.33
CA ASN A 89 -3.29 -30.57 -9.84
C ASN A 89 -2.08 -30.60 -10.81
N GLU A 90 -2.28 -30.20 -12.09
CA GLU A 90 -1.22 -30.19 -13.12
C GLU A 90 -0.99 -28.81 -13.76
N THR A 91 -1.47 -27.73 -13.21
CA THR A 91 -1.54 -26.46 -13.91
C THR A 91 -0.19 -25.72 -13.91
N SER A 92 0.46 -25.73 -15.05
CA SER A 92 1.41 -24.68 -15.43
C SER A 92 0.71 -23.31 -15.34
N ILE A 93 1.40 -22.28 -14.80
CA ILE A 93 0.87 -20.91 -14.68
C ILE A 93 0.73 -20.32 -16.09
N THR A 94 -0.47 -20.40 -16.67
CA THR A 94 -0.76 -19.93 -18.03
C THR A 94 -0.96 -18.42 -18.09
N THR A 95 -0.89 -17.87 -19.30
CA THR A 95 -1.16 -16.43 -19.52
C THR A 95 -2.60 -16.06 -19.18
N GLU A 96 -3.54 -16.97 -19.46
CA GLU A 96 -4.97 -16.82 -19.16
C GLU A 96 -5.23 -16.75 -17.65
N LEU A 97 -4.58 -17.63 -16.87
CA LEU A 97 -4.66 -17.62 -15.40
C LEU A 97 -4.10 -16.31 -14.81
N LEU A 98 -3.01 -15.79 -15.39
CA LEU A 98 -2.47 -14.48 -14.98
C LEU A 98 -3.42 -13.33 -15.34
N ALA A 99 -4.12 -13.40 -16.46
CA ALA A 99 -5.11 -12.40 -16.84
C ALA A 99 -6.32 -12.42 -15.89
N GLN A 100 -6.82 -13.61 -15.53
CA GLN A 100 -7.90 -13.78 -14.55
C GLN A 100 -7.47 -13.24 -13.17
N TYR A 101 -6.25 -13.52 -12.76
CA TYR A 101 -5.71 -12.97 -11.50
C TYR A 101 -5.59 -11.44 -11.53
N ALA A 102 -5.17 -10.87 -12.67
CA ALA A 102 -5.11 -9.41 -12.83
C ALA A 102 -6.51 -8.78 -12.74
N GLN A 103 -7.53 -9.43 -13.31
CA GLN A 103 -8.92 -9.01 -13.23
C GLN A 103 -9.42 -9.04 -11.76
N GLN A 104 -9.15 -10.11 -11.01
CA GLN A 104 -9.52 -10.17 -9.60
C GLN A 104 -8.85 -9.06 -8.78
N LEU A 105 -7.56 -8.80 -9.02
CA LEU A 105 -6.86 -7.70 -8.32
C LEU A 105 -7.47 -6.33 -8.66
N TYR A 106 -8.00 -6.15 -9.87
CA TYR A 106 -8.74 -4.95 -10.27
C TYR A 106 -10.07 -4.85 -9.52
N GLU A 107 -10.83 -5.94 -9.42
CA GLU A 107 -12.09 -6.01 -8.64
C GLU A 107 -11.87 -5.78 -7.14
N GLU A 108 -10.70 -6.15 -6.62
CA GLU A 108 -10.24 -5.80 -5.26
C GLU A 108 -9.78 -4.33 -5.13
N GLU A 109 -10.01 -3.48 -6.13
CA GLU A 109 -9.61 -2.06 -6.17
C GLU A 109 -8.11 -1.81 -5.98
N LYS A 110 -7.24 -2.77 -6.38
CA LYS A 110 -5.80 -2.56 -6.34
C LYS A 110 -5.37 -1.55 -7.40
N SER A 111 -4.41 -0.68 -7.06
CA SER A 111 -3.84 0.25 -8.03
C SER A 111 -3.15 -0.48 -9.19
N SER A 112 -3.18 0.10 -10.39
CA SER A 112 -2.55 -0.49 -11.60
C SER A 112 -1.07 -0.83 -11.37
N ALA A 113 -0.33 -0.01 -10.65
CA ALA A 113 1.06 -0.28 -10.28
C ALA A 113 1.21 -1.52 -9.36
N THR A 114 0.24 -1.75 -8.46
CA THR A 114 0.20 -2.95 -7.61
C THR A 114 -0.09 -4.18 -8.44
N ILE A 115 -1.08 -4.11 -9.34
CA ILE A 115 -1.43 -5.20 -10.26
C ILE A 115 -0.23 -5.58 -11.11
N GLN A 116 0.40 -4.61 -11.78
CA GLN A 116 1.60 -4.84 -12.60
C GLN A 116 2.73 -5.49 -11.80
N LYS A 117 2.96 -5.04 -10.56
CA LYS A 117 3.96 -5.63 -9.68
C LYS A 117 3.63 -7.10 -9.35
N TYR A 118 2.40 -7.38 -8.97
CA TYR A 118 1.98 -8.73 -8.58
C TYR A 118 2.10 -9.70 -9.76
N ILE A 119 1.63 -9.30 -10.93
CA ILE A 119 1.75 -10.10 -12.16
C ILE A 119 3.22 -10.33 -12.53
N ARG A 120 4.08 -9.31 -12.45
CA ARG A 120 5.53 -9.45 -12.70
C ARG A 120 6.16 -10.46 -11.74
N ASP A 121 5.85 -10.39 -10.46
CA ASP A 121 6.44 -11.25 -9.43
C ASP A 121 5.96 -12.70 -9.59
N VAL A 122 4.68 -12.92 -9.96
CA VAL A 122 4.14 -14.25 -10.26
C VAL A 122 4.74 -14.82 -11.56
N ARG A 123 4.97 -14.00 -12.60
CA ARG A 123 5.70 -14.43 -13.81
C ARG A 123 7.14 -14.86 -13.49
N ALA A 124 7.81 -14.18 -12.57
CA ALA A 124 9.15 -14.58 -12.13
C ALA A 124 9.13 -15.94 -11.43
N PHE A 125 8.09 -16.22 -10.62
CA PHE A 125 7.88 -17.54 -10.04
C PHE A 125 7.52 -18.60 -11.09
N SER A 126 6.63 -18.30 -12.05
CA SER A 126 6.28 -19.21 -13.14
C SER A 126 7.51 -19.63 -13.95
N LYS A 127 8.40 -18.65 -14.25
CA LYS A 127 9.68 -18.95 -14.94
C LYS A 127 10.61 -19.84 -14.10
N TYR A 128 10.60 -19.71 -12.78
CA TYR A 128 11.37 -20.58 -11.88
C TYR A 128 10.79 -21.99 -11.82
N ALA A 129 9.46 -22.10 -11.72
CA ALA A 129 8.74 -23.37 -11.62
C ALA A 129 8.85 -24.21 -12.89
N GLY A 130 8.93 -23.57 -14.07
CA GLY A 130 8.92 -24.26 -15.36
C GLY A 130 7.66 -25.10 -15.52
N SER A 131 7.83 -26.40 -15.81
CA SER A 131 6.76 -27.39 -15.92
C SER A 131 6.47 -28.15 -14.63
N GLN A 132 7.11 -27.79 -13.51
CA GLN A 132 6.93 -28.50 -12.25
C GLN A 132 5.55 -28.23 -11.65
N ALA A 133 4.95 -29.26 -11.03
CA ALA A 133 3.70 -29.11 -10.32
C ALA A 133 3.80 -28.12 -9.15
N LEU A 134 2.74 -27.35 -8.94
CA LEU A 134 2.67 -26.35 -7.87
C LEU A 134 2.54 -27.03 -6.50
N THR A 135 3.66 -27.21 -5.82
CA THR A 135 3.76 -27.85 -4.50
C THR A 135 4.28 -26.90 -3.43
N LYS A 136 4.08 -27.28 -2.18
CA LYS A 136 4.64 -26.57 -1.04
C LYS A 136 6.17 -26.53 -1.08
N ASP A 137 6.78 -27.62 -1.48
CA ASP A 137 8.25 -27.75 -1.53
C ASP A 137 8.84 -26.84 -2.61
N LEU A 138 8.19 -26.74 -3.78
CA LEU A 138 8.57 -25.81 -4.84
C LEU A 138 8.56 -24.36 -4.35
N THR A 139 7.50 -23.95 -3.61
CA THR A 139 7.42 -22.58 -3.08
C THR A 139 8.44 -22.30 -1.98
N ILE A 140 8.79 -23.32 -1.17
CA ILE A 140 9.88 -23.22 -0.18
C ILE A 140 11.25 -23.11 -0.90
N ALA A 141 11.47 -23.91 -1.93
CA ALA A 141 12.71 -23.86 -2.73
C ALA A 141 12.87 -22.47 -3.38
N TYR A 142 11.82 -21.93 -4.00
CA TYR A 142 11.83 -20.58 -4.56
C TYR A 142 12.16 -19.51 -3.51
N LYS A 143 11.55 -19.59 -2.32
CA LYS A 143 11.85 -18.66 -1.22
C LYS A 143 13.34 -18.70 -0.84
N ARG A 144 13.97 -19.89 -0.81
CA ARG A 144 15.40 -20.05 -0.48
C ARG A 144 16.31 -19.57 -1.60
N ASP A 145 15.89 -19.70 -2.84
CA ASP A 145 16.65 -19.30 -4.03
C ASP A 145 16.70 -17.77 -4.23
N LEU A 146 15.64 -17.03 -3.87
CA LEU A 146 15.60 -15.59 -4.07
C LEU A 146 16.76 -14.80 -3.43
N PRO A 147 17.18 -15.06 -2.17
CA PRO A 147 18.35 -14.41 -1.59
C PRO A 147 19.66 -14.74 -2.31
N THR A 148 19.83 -15.97 -2.81
CA THR A 148 21.04 -16.39 -3.52
C THR A 148 21.20 -15.67 -4.86
N ARG A 149 20.09 -15.22 -5.48
CA ARG A 149 20.07 -14.34 -6.66
C ARG A 149 20.37 -12.88 -6.34
N GLY A 150 20.76 -12.54 -5.12
CA GLY A 150 21.14 -11.18 -4.71
C GLY A 150 19.96 -10.28 -4.31
N TYR A 151 18.73 -10.80 -4.19
CA TYR A 151 17.61 -10.01 -3.71
C TYR A 151 17.72 -9.72 -2.21
N THR A 152 17.46 -8.46 -1.82
CA THR A 152 17.37 -8.12 -0.39
C THR A 152 16.17 -8.82 0.26
N ILE A 153 16.25 -9.14 1.54
CA ILE A 153 15.16 -9.81 2.28
C ILE A 153 13.84 -9.04 2.22
N LEU A 154 13.88 -7.71 2.19
CA LEU A 154 12.67 -6.89 2.00
C LEU A 154 12.05 -7.07 0.61
N SER A 155 12.88 -7.15 -0.43
CA SER A 155 12.41 -7.45 -1.80
C SER A 155 11.85 -8.86 -1.88
N VAL A 156 12.53 -9.84 -1.30
CA VAL A 156 12.05 -11.23 -1.21
C VAL A 156 10.69 -11.29 -0.53
N ASN A 157 10.52 -10.67 0.63
CA ASN A 157 9.23 -10.62 1.32
C ASN A 157 8.13 -9.97 0.45
N SER A 158 8.48 -8.94 -0.30
CA SER A 158 7.54 -8.29 -1.21
C SER A 158 7.13 -9.20 -2.39
N MET A 159 8.04 -9.99 -2.94
CA MET A 159 7.76 -10.97 -3.99
C MET A 159 6.92 -12.14 -3.44
N LEU A 160 7.28 -12.65 -2.26
CA LEU A 160 6.54 -13.72 -1.60
C LEU A 160 5.11 -13.30 -1.20
N ALA A 161 4.89 -12.02 -0.86
CA ALA A 161 3.54 -11.50 -0.62
C ALA A 161 2.68 -11.55 -1.88
N SER A 162 3.25 -11.20 -3.05
CA SER A 162 2.57 -11.33 -4.34
C SER A 162 2.27 -12.80 -4.67
N LEU A 163 3.23 -13.69 -4.47
CA LEU A 163 3.06 -15.13 -4.69
C LEU A 163 1.99 -15.72 -3.76
N ASN A 164 2.04 -15.43 -2.45
CA ASN A 164 1.05 -15.92 -1.50
C ASN A 164 -0.38 -15.45 -1.83
N SER A 165 -0.53 -14.23 -2.37
CA SER A 165 -1.82 -13.73 -2.86
C SER A 165 -2.31 -14.54 -4.07
N PHE A 166 -1.43 -14.82 -5.03
CA PHE A 166 -1.73 -15.64 -6.19
C PHE A 166 -2.09 -17.08 -5.81
N LEU A 167 -1.36 -17.69 -4.86
CA LEU A 167 -1.66 -19.03 -4.35
C LEU A 167 -3.05 -19.13 -3.71
N VAL A 168 -3.50 -18.07 -3.04
CA VAL A 168 -4.87 -17.99 -2.50
C VAL A 168 -5.89 -17.93 -3.63
N PHE A 169 -5.62 -17.14 -4.66
CA PHE A 169 -6.45 -17.05 -5.85
C PHE A 169 -6.62 -18.40 -6.54
N CYS A 170 -5.56 -19.17 -6.67
CA CYS A 170 -5.58 -20.53 -7.25
C CYS A 170 -6.18 -21.61 -6.33
N GLY A 171 -6.71 -21.27 -5.14
CA GLY A 171 -7.18 -22.27 -4.18
C GLY A 171 -6.05 -23.05 -3.46
N ARG A 172 -4.78 -22.73 -3.75
CA ARG A 172 -3.59 -23.42 -3.20
C ARG A 172 -3.00 -22.68 -1.99
N ALA A 173 -3.86 -22.32 -1.04
CA ALA A 173 -3.44 -21.68 0.20
C ALA A 173 -2.51 -22.56 1.07
N ASP A 174 -2.53 -23.88 0.87
CA ASP A 174 -1.62 -24.88 1.44
C ASP A 174 -0.16 -24.60 1.06
N CYS A 175 0.10 -24.13 -0.17
CA CYS A 175 1.42 -23.84 -0.70
C CYS A 175 2.01 -22.50 -0.24
N LYS A 176 1.29 -21.65 0.52
CA LYS A 176 1.79 -20.36 1.00
C LYS A 176 3.02 -20.52 1.88
N VAL A 177 3.98 -19.62 1.73
CA VAL A 177 5.20 -19.58 2.53
C VAL A 177 5.19 -18.45 3.56
N LYS A 178 5.82 -18.68 4.72
CA LYS A 178 6.03 -17.65 5.74
C LYS A 178 7.06 -16.64 5.23
N LEU A 179 6.81 -15.35 5.45
CA LEU A 179 7.77 -14.29 5.16
C LEU A 179 8.95 -14.35 6.13
N TYR A 180 10.10 -13.84 5.71
CA TYR A 180 11.24 -13.69 6.62
C TYR A 180 10.93 -12.64 7.67
N ARG A 181 11.26 -12.91 8.93
CA ARG A 181 11.20 -11.89 9.99
C ARG A 181 12.40 -10.97 9.83
N VAL A 182 12.15 -9.67 9.69
CA VAL A 182 13.21 -8.66 9.57
C VAL A 182 13.13 -7.75 10.79
N GLN A 183 14.24 -7.68 11.54
CA GLN A 183 14.33 -6.72 12.63
C GLN A 183 14.29 -5.30 12.07
N LYS A 184 13.45 -4.44 12.65
CA LYS A 184 13.44 -3.03 12.29
C LYS A 184 14.78 -2.40 12.67
N LYS A 185 15.41 -1.71 11.72
CA LYS A 185 16.64 -0.96 12.00
C LYS A 185 16.35 0.09 13.08
N THR A 186 17.21 0.18 14.06
CA THR A 186 17.12 1.17 15.15
C THR A 186 17.80 2.48 14.80
N TYR A 187 18.74 2.47 13.85
CA TYR A 187 19.48 3.65 13.38
C TYR A 187 19.72 3.60 11.87
N LEU A 188 19.97 4.77 11.29
CA LEU A 188 20.24 4.93 9.86
C LEU A 188 21.76 4.87 9.59
N ALA A 189 22.11 4.39 8.39
CA ALA A 189 23.47 4.50 7.90
C ALA A 189 23.73 5.96 7.49
N ALA A 190 24.68 6.63 8.16
CA ALA A 190 25.02 8.04 7.95
C ALA A 190 25.40 8.37 6.49
N ASN A 191 26.04 7.42 5.80
CA ASN A 191 26.53 7.57 4.43
C ASN A 191 25.41 7.64 3.36
N ARG A 192 24.15 7.35 3.71
CA ARG A 192 23.00 7.39 2.79
C ARG A 192 22.09 8.61 2.96
N GLU A 193 22.38 9.46 3.93
CA GLU A 193 21.57 10.63 4.23
C GLU A 193 22.15 11.90 3.60
N LEU A 194 21.28 12.72 3.01
CA LEU A 194 21.65 14.02 2.48
C LEU A 194 21.73 15.04 3.63
N SER A 195 22.86 15.68 3.81
CA SER A 195 23.05 16.75 4.79
C SER A 195 22.55 18.10 4.26
N ARG A 196 22.33 19.07 5.17
CA ARG A 196 21.97 20.45 4.79
C ARG A 196 23.07 21.11 3.95
N ALA A 197 24.34 20.89 4.27
CA ALA A 197 25.49 21.42 3.51
C ALA A 197 25.54 20.84 2.08
N GLU A 198 25.33 19.53 1.93
CA GLU A 198 25.25 18.88 0.62
C GLU A 198 24.08 19.43 -0.21
N TYR A 199 22.90 19.63 0.42
CA TYR A 199 21.77 20.25 -0.25
C TYR A 199 22.08 21.70 -0.73
N GLN A 200 22.76 22.49 0.07
CA GLN A 200 23.16 23.84 -0.34
C GLN A 200 24.13 23.81 -1.53
N ARG A 201 25.06 22.85 -1.60
CA ARG A 201 25.93 22.67 -2.75
C ARG A 201 25.14 22.29 -4.02
N LEU A 202 24.14 21.42 -3.89
CA LEU A 202 23.23 21.08 -4.99
C LEU A 202 22.46 22.31 -5.48
N LEU A 203 21.97 23.15 -4.57
CA LEU A 203 21.29 24.40 -4.94
C LEU A 203 22.24 25.36 -5.67
N LYS A 204 23.49 25.49 -5.21
CA LYS A 204 24.49 26.34 -5.84
C LYS A 204 24.80 25.85 -7.25
N ALA A 205 24.99 24.53 -7.42
CA ALA A 205 25.26 23.92 -8.72
C ALA A 205 24.07 24.04 -9.71
N SER A 206 22.83 24.06 -9.20
CA SER A 206 21.62 24.14 -10.03
C SER A 206 21.20 25.55 -10.45
N ARG A 207 21.92 26.60 -10.03
CA ARG A 207 21.52 28.03 -10.28
C ARG A 207 21.32 28.36 -11.77
N HIS A 208 22.04 27.71 -12.66
CA HIS A 208 21.94 27.93 -14.12
C HIS A 208 20.67 27.29 -14.70
N ASP A 209 20.13 26.23 -14.09
CA ASP A 209 18.83 25.66 -14.46
C ASP A 209 17.78 26.07 -13.41
N LYS A 210 17.14 27.23 -13.64
CA LYS A 210 16.12 27.78 -12.75
C LYS A 210 15.01 26.78 -12.43
N ARG A 211 14.62 25.95 -13.41
CA ARG A 211 13.58 24.93 -13.20
C ARG A 211 14.05 23.86 -12.22
N LEU A 212 15.25 23.33 -12.40
CA LEU A 212 15.81 22.31 -11.50
C LEU A 212 16.08 22.89 -10.11
N TRP A 213 16.58 24.12 -10.04
CA TRP A 213 16.81 24.82 -8.78
C TRP A 213 15.52 24.99 -7.97
N LEU A 214 14.41 25.41 -8.59
CA LEU A 214 13.10 25.52 -7.97
C LEU A 214 12.52 24.16 -7.62
N LEU A 215 12.71 23.14 -8.44
CA LEU A 215 12.27 21.76 -8.18
C LEU A 215 12.91 21.24 -6.90
N LEU A 216 14.22 21.39 -6.73
CA LEU A 216 14.93 20.98 -5.51
C LEU A 216 14.37 21.70 -4.27
N GLN A 217 14.14 23.02 -4.37
CA GLN A 217 13.55 23.78 -3.27
C GLN A 217 12.12 23.35 -2.96
N THR A 218 11.29 23.16 -3.99
CA THR A 218 9.91 22.70 -3.82
C THR A 218 9.86 21.38 -3.07
N LEU A 219 10.66 20.38 -3.49
CA LEU A 219 10.71 19.08 -2.82
C LEU A 219 11.21 19.18 -1.38
N CYS A 220 12.20 20.05 -1.13
CA CYS A 220 12.80 20.18 0.20
C CYS A 220 12.02 21.11 1.14
N ALA A 221 11.34 22.14 0.64
CA ALA A 221 10.60 23.09 1.47
C ALA A 221 9.18 22.60 1.84
N THR A 222 8.61 21.70 1.04
CA THR A 222 7.25 21.19 1.26
C THR A 222 7.23 19.73 1.70
N GLY A 223 8.33 19.01 1.56
CA GLY A 223 8.43 17.60 1.89
C GLY A 223 7.51 16.68 1.07
N ILE A 224 7.03 17.11 -0.10
CA ILE A 224 6.13 16.34 -0.97
C ILE A 224 6.77 15.08 -1.55
N ARG A 225 5.93 14.15 -2.02
CA ARG A 225 6.40 13.03 -2.85
C ARG A 225 6.67 13.53 -4.27
N VAL A 226 7.65 12.94 -4.96
CA VAL A 226 7.97 13.33 -6.34
C VAL A 226 6.77 13.23 -7.29
N SER A 227 5.86 12.28 -7.07
CA SER A 227 4.62 12.14 -7.84
C SER A 227 3.63 13.28 -7.62
N GLU A 228 3.75 14.01 -6.51
CA GLU A 228 2.86 15.12 -6.17
C GLU A 228 3.31 16.43 -6.84
N LEU A 229 4.51 16.48 -7.40
CA LEU A 229 5.04 17.66 -8.09
C LEU A 229 4.18 18.09 -9.31
N GLN A 230 3.48 17.14 -9.94
CA GLN A 230 2.55 17.45 -11.04
C GLN A 230 1.38 18.35 -10.62
N TYR A 231 1.02 18.39 -9.36
CA TYR A 231 -0.06 19.25 -8.84
C TYR A 231 0.38 20.69 -8.58
N PHE A 232 1.67 21.01 -8.77
CA PHE A 232 2.17 22.37 -8.71
C PHE A 232 1.84 23.09 -10.02
N THR A 233 0.60 23.53 -10.14
CA THR A 233 0.11 24.35 -11.25
C THR A 233 0.16 25.83 -10.87
N VAL A 234 0.09 26.71 -11.86
CA VAL A 234 0.09 28.17 -11.63
C VAL A 234 -1.08 28.57 -10.73
N GLU A 235 -2.25 27.95 -10.96
CA GLU A 235 -3.49 28.22 -10.21
C GLU A 235 -3.34 27.79 -8.76
N ALA A 236 -2.87 26.58 -8.51
CA ALA A 236 -2.67 26.05 -7.16
C ALA A 236 -1.60 26.84 -6.40
N VAL A 237 -0.52 27.25 -7.07
CA VAL A 237 0.52 28.05 -6.46
C VAL A 237 0.00 29.47 -6.15
N ARG A 238 -0.86 30.07 -6.99
CA ARG A 238 -1.53 31.34 -6.65
C ARG A 238 -2.41 31.25 -5.42
N ALA A 239 -3.15 30.15 -5.28
CA ALA A 239 -3.95 29.89 -4.08
C ALA A 239 -3.10 29.65 -2.82
N GLY A 240 -1.81 29.30 -2.96
CA GLY A 240 -0.91 28.99 -1.84
C GLY A 240 -1.10 27.62 -1.21
N GLU A 241 -1.98 26.81 -1.77
CA GLU A 241 -2.36 25.48 -1.29
C GLU A 241 -2.65 24.53 -2.42
N ILE A 242 -2.28 23.27 -2.25
CA ILE A 242 -2.51 22.19 -3.22
C ILE A 242 -3.28 21.07 -2.55
N SER A 243 -4.43 20.72 -3.08
CA SER A 243 -5.16 19.50 -2.70
C SER A 243 -4.66 18.31 -3.50
N VAL A 244 -4.18 17.28 -2.82
CA VAL A 244 -3.72 16.04 -3.46
C VAL A 244 -4.57 14.88 -2.99
N ALA A 245 -5.29 14.26 -3.93
CA ALA A 245 -5.97 13.00 -3.71
C ALA A 245 -5.02 11.83 -3.97
N CYS A 246 -4.82 10.98 -2.99
CA CYS A 246 -3.98 9.78 -3.11
C CYS A 246 -4.58 8.63 -2.31
N LYS A 247 -4.90 7.51 -2.97
CA LYS A 247 -5.42 6.29 -2.34
C LYS A 247 -6.59 6.54 -1.39
N ASN A 248 -7.66 7.16 -1.88
CA ASN A 248 -8.89 7.50 -1.14
C ASN A 248 -8.67 8.46 0.05
N LYS A 249 -7.54 9.19 0.08
CA LYS A 249 -7.28 10.25 1.07
C LYS A 249 -6.92 11.53 0.34
N THR A 250 -7.55 12.61 0.73
CA THR A 250 -7.19 13.95 0.29
C THR A 250 -6.34 14.60 1.37
N ARG A 251 -5.26 15.25 0.97
CA ARG A 251 -4.46 16.09 1.86
C ARG A 251 -4.14 17.41 1.22
N SER A 252 -4.06 18.43 2.03
CA SER A 252 -3.60 19.76 1.63
C SER A 252 -2.09 19.88 1.82
N ILE A 253 -1.45 20.55 0.88
CA ILE A 253 -0.03 20.91 0.93
C ILE A 253 0.04 22.44 0.92
N LEU A 254 0.48 23.01 2.04
CA LEU A 254 0.71 24.46 2.13
C LEU A 254 2.03 24.82 1.45
N ILE A 255 2.01 25.88 0.65
CA ILE A 255 3.19 26.40 -0.04
C ILE A 255 3.74 27.59 0.76
N PRO A 256 5.00 27.55 1.26
CA PRO A 256 5.60 28.69 1.92
C PRO A 256 5.59 29.93 1.01
N ARG A 257 5.23 31.11 1.55
CA ARG A 257 5.08 32.37 0.77
C ARG A 257 6.32 32.70 -0.08
N GLY A 258 7.54 32.49 0.47
CA GLY A 258 8.78 32.68 -0.30
C GLY A 258 8.89 31.78 -1.51
N LEU A 259 8.51 30.49 -1.37
CA LEU A 259 8.50 29.54 -2.47
C LEU A 259 7.43 29.89 -3.50
N GLN A 260 6.23 30.27 -3.04
CA GLN A 260 5.13 30.72 -3.90
C GLN A 260 5.58 31.87 -4.83
N LYS A 261 6.20 32.91 -4.25
CA LYS A 261 6.72 34.05 -5.01
C LYS A 261 7.73 33.62 -6.08
N LEU A 262 8.69 32.76 -5.72
CA LEU A 262 9.71 32.25 -6.65
C LEU A 262 9.11 31.43 -7.81
N LEU A 263 8.13 30.58 -7.49
CA LEU A 263 7.45 29.76 -8.49
C LEU A 263 6.63 30.60 -9.48
N LEU A 264 5.92 31.63 -8.99
CA LEU A 264 5.15 32.54 -9.86
C LEU A 264 6.05 33.42 -10.71
N GLN A 265 7.18 33.92 -10.18
CA GLN A 265 8.18 34.64 -10.97
C GLN A 265 8.76 33.76 -12.08
N TYR A 266 9.07 32.50 -11.77
CA TYR A 266 9.55 31.56 -12.77
C TYR A 266 8.49 31.28 -13.85
N ALA A 267 7.24 31.05 -13.44
CA ALA A 267 6.14 30.80 -14.38
C ALA A 267 5.94 31.98 -15.33
N CYS A 268 5.94 33.21 -14.83
CA CYS A 268 5.86 34.42 -15.63
C CYS A 268 7.03 34.52 -16.63
N GLY A 269 8.28 34.39 -16.15
CA GLY A 269 9.47 34.48 -16.99
C GLY A 269 9.61 33.34 -18.02
N ALA A 270 8.96 32.19 -17.81
CA ALA A 270 8.92 31.05 -18.71
C ALA A 270 7.68 31.03 -19.61
N GLY A 271 6.84 32.09 -19.58
CA GLY A 271 5.60 32.17 -20.35
C GLY A 271 4.56 31.09 -19.99
N ILE A 272 4.54 30.67 -18.70
CA ILE A 272 3.58 29.66 -18.19
C ILE A 272 2.41 30.43 -17.53
N GLN A 273 1.35 30.67 -18.29
CA GLN A 273 0.18 31.37 -17.81
C GLN A 273 -0.73 30.49 -16.95
N CYS A 274 -0.82 29.19 -17.29
CA CYS A 274 -1.68 28.20 -16.63
C CYS A 274 -1.07 26.81 -16.66
N GLY A 275 -1.59 25.90 -15.83
CA GLY A 275 -1.20 24.51 -15.77
C GLY A 275 0.15 24.26 -15.07
N HIS A 276 0.81 23.16 -15.42
CA HIS A 276 1.99 22.66 -14.71
C HIS A 276 3.21 23.59 -14.79
N ILE A 277 3.77 23.95 -13.63
CA ILE A 277 5.00 24.75 -13.54
C ILE A 277 6.22 23.89 -13.91
N PHE A 278 6.30 22.65 -13.40
CA PHE A 278 7.39 21.71 -13.70
C PHE A 278 7.03 20.85 -14.92
N ARG A 279 7.22 21.42 -16.10
CA ARG A 279 6.88 20.76 -17.39
C ARG A 279 8.11 20.46 -18.22
N THR A 280 7.99 19.47 -19.10
CA THR A 280 8.94 19.17 -20.16
C THR A 280 8.86 20.23 -21.27
N ARG A 281 9.77 20.17 -22.24
CA ARG A 281 9.72 21.04 -23.43
C ARG A 281 8.41 20.89 -24.23
N THR A 282 7.77 19.71 -24.15
CA THR A 282 6.49 19.42 -24.80
C THR A 282 5.26 19.81 -23.98
N GLY A 283 5.41 20.54 -22.86
CA GLY A 283 4.30 20.98 -22.00
C GLY A 283 3.81 19.93 -20.99
N LYS A 284 4.20 18.66 -21.13
CA LYS A 284 3.77 17.59 -20.21
C LYS A 284 4.49 17.71 -18.86
N PRO A 285 3.87 17.33 -17.72
CA PRO A 285 4.53 17.32 -16.42
C PRO A 285 5.80 16.46 -16.45
N MET A 286 6.82 16.86 -15.72
CA MET A 286 8.05 16.09 -15.58
C MET A 286 7.79 14.76 -14.89
N ASN A 287 8.22 13.66 -15.51
CA ASN A 287 8.10 12.35 -14.90
C ASN A 287 9.26 12.08 -13.91
N ARG A 288 9.09 11.02 -13.10
CA ARG A 288 10.05 10.65 -12.07
C ARG A 288 11.46 10.37 -12.62
N SER A 289 11.56 9.75 -13.79
CA SER A 289 12.85 9.40 -14.40
C SER A 289 13.60 10.65 -14.87
N ASN A 290 12.90 11.62 -15.46
CA ASN A 290 13.49 12.90 -15.89
C ASN A 290 14.01 13.69 -14.68
N ILE A 291 13.24 13.73 -13.59
CA ILE A 291 13.64 14.40 -12.34
C ILE A 291 14.88 13.73 -11.77
N TRP A 292 14.86 12.40 -11.68
CA TRP A 292 15.98 11.62 -11.15
C TRP A 292 17.25 11.85 -11.96
N SER A 293 17.19 11.74 -13.29
CA SER A 293 18.33 11.97 -14.18
C SER A 293 18.87 13.40 -14.07
N ALA A 294 17.98 14.40 -13.99
CA ALA A 294 18.40 15.80 -13.81
C ALA A 294 19.14 16.00 -12.48
N MET A 295 18.64 15.41 -11.39
CA MET A 295 19.30 15.46 -10.08
C MET A 295 20.67 14.77 -10.07
N LYS A 296 20.80 13.62 -10.76
CA LYS A 296 22.06 12.89 -10.82
C LYS A 296 23.15 13.67 -11.59
N ARG A 297 22.78 14.40 -12.64
CA ARG A 297 23.76 15.24 -13.37
C ARG A 297 24.38 16.33 -12.52
N LEU A 298 23.69 16.83 -11.48
CA LEU A 298 24.23 17.84 -10.58
C LEU A 298 25.28 17.29 -9.62
N CYS A 299 25.33 15.98 -9.38
CA CYS A 299 26.12 15.39 -8.29
C CYS A 299 27.61 15.66 -8.44
N ALA A 300 28.16 15.51 -9.65
CA ALA A 300 29.56 15.77 -9.92
C ALA A 300 29.91 17.25 -9.67
N GLN A 301 29.13 18.17 -10.25
CA GLN A 301 29.36 19.62 -10.12
C GLN A 301 29.18 20.11 -8.66
N ALA A 302 28.28 19.46 -7.89
CA ALA A 302 28.04 19.79 -6.49
C ALA A 302 29.00 19.13 -5.53
N ASN A 303 29.86 18.24 -6.00
CA ASN A 303 30.69 17.35 -5.15
C ASN A 303 29.86 16.66 -4.05
N VAL A 304 28.78 15.97 -4.47
CA VAL A 304 27.89 15.20 -3.61
C VAL A 304 27.75 13.79 -4.14
N ASN A 305 27.83 12.81 -3.23
CA ASN A 305 27.68 11.41 -3.59
C ASN A 305 26.32 11.17 -4.29
N PRO A 306 26.31 10.63 -5.52
CA PRO A 306 25.07 10.34 -6.25
C PRO A 306 24.09 9.47 -5.50
N ASP A 307 24.55 8.54 -4.66
CA ASP A 307 23.66 7.64 -3.89
C ASP A 307 22.81 8.35 -2.85
N LYS A 308 23.19 9.58 -2.47
CA LYS A 308 22.43 10.43 -1.57
C LYS A 308 21.40 11.31 -2.28
N VAL A 309 21.54 11.51 -3.62
CA VAL A 309 20.78 12.53 -4.37
C VAL A 309 19.63 11.89 -5.12
N PHE A 310 18.46 11.88 -4.47
CA PHE A 310 17.19 11.44 -5.05
C PHE A 310 16.00 12.10 -4.28
N PRO A 311 14.81 12.22 -4.90
CA PRO A 311 13.71 12.99 -4.33
C PRO A 311 13.32 12.61 -2.90
N HIS A 312 13.37 11.32 -2.56
CA HIS A 312 13.00 10.85 -1.23
C HIS A 312 13.96 11.32 -0.13
N ASN A 313 15.25 11.53 -0.44
CA ASN A 313 16.21 12.08 0.51
C ASN A 313 16.00 13.58 0.77
N LEU A 314 15.50 14.33 -0.22
CA LEU A 314 15.08 15.72 0.02
C LEU A 314 13.88 15.79 0.98
N ARG A 315 12.91 14.88 0.81
CA ARG A 315 11.79 14.76 1.74
C ARG A 315 12.24 14.32 3.15
N LYS A 316 13.23 13.45 3.26
CA LYS A 316 13.83 13.10 4.56
C LYS A 316 14.54 14.30 5.19
N LEU A 317 15.27 15.09 4.40
CA LEU A 317 15.93 16.30 4.88
C LEU A 317 14.90 17.29 5.44
N PHE A 318 13.78 17.52 4.73
CA PHE A 318 12.65 18.30 5.24
C PHE A 318 12.16 17.76 6.59
N ALA A 319 11.85 16.45 6.64
CA ALA A 319 11.29 15.81 7.82
C ALA A 319 12.21 15.96 9.06
N ARG A 320 13.51 15.73 8.89
CA ARG A 320 14.51 15.87 9.96
C ARG A 320 14.66 17.33 10.40
N THR A 321 14.67 18.27 9.45
CA THR A 321 14.77 19.70 9.75
C THR A 321 13.54 20.18 10.51
N PHE A 322 12.35 19.83 10.05
CA PHE A 322 11.10 20.16 10.71
C PHE A 322 11.03 19.57 12.13
N TYR A 323 11.35 18.29 12.29
CA TYR A 323 11.32 17.61 13.58
C TYR A 323 12.34 18.18 14.58
N ARG A 324 13.51 18.66 14.12
CA ARG A 324 14.49 19.33 14.98
C ARG A 324 13.95 20.62 15.58
N MET A 325 13.08 21.32 14.86
CA MET A 325 12.47 22.57 15.30
C MET A 325 11.26 22.34 16.20
N GLU A 326 10.30 21.54 15.74
CA GLU A 326 8.99 21.41 16.36
C GLU A 326 8.90 20.26 17.38
N LYS A 327 9.75 19.22 17.25
CA LYS A 327 9.74 17.99 18.07
C LYS A 327 8.41 17.22 18.07
N ASP A 328 7.46 17.60 17.24
CA ASP A 328 6.15 16.98 17.09
C ASP A 328 6.11 16.02 15.88
N ILE A 329 6.10 14.73 16.18
CA ILE A 329 6.06 13.67 15.16
C ILE A 329 4.67 13.49 14.54
N ALA A 330 3.60 13.80 15.29
CA ALA A 330 2.24 13.67 14.79
C ALA A 330 1.95 14.76 13.76
N LYS A 331 2.25 16.02 14.08
CA LYS A 331 2.18 17.15 13.15
C LYS A 331 3.02 16.90 11.88
N LEU A 332 4.23 16.35 12.04
CA LEU A 332 5.06 15.99 10.89
C LEU A 332 4.44 14.86 10.05
N ALA A 333 3.80 13.86 10.66
CA ALA A 333 3.13 12.79 9.94
C ALA A 333 1.96 13.32 9.10
N ASP A 334 1.19 14.25 9.65
CA ASP A 334 0.07 14.90 8.96
C ASP A 334 0.57 15.72 7.76
N ILE A 335 1.59 16.58 7.95
CA ILE A 335 2.21 17.36 6.87
C ILE A 335 2.72 16.46 5.75
N LEU A 336 3.35 15.35 6.10
CA LEU A 336 3.85 14.38 5.12
C LEU A 336 2.74 13.51 4.51
N GLY A 337 1.54 13.47 5.09
CA GLY A 337 0.44 12.59 4.68
C GLY A 337 0.80 11.12 4.86
N HIS A 338 1.30 10.77 6.05
CA HIS A 338 1.55 9.39 6.45
C HIS A 338 0.36 8.86 7.25
N SER A 339 -0.16 7.71 6.85
CA SER A 339 -1.24 7.03 7.59
C SER A 339 -0.78 6.38 8.90
N SER A 340 0.52 6.32 9.14
CA SER A 340 1.11 5.75 10.35
C SER A 340 2.33 6.55 10.80
N ILE A 341 2.36 6.92 12.06
CA ILE A 341 3.50 7.59 12.72
C ILE A 341 4.79 6.74 12.58
N ASN A 342 4.67 5.41 12.55
CA ASN A 342 5.83 4.54 12.33
C ASN A 342 6.54 4.80 11.00
N THR A 343 5.82 5.25 9.96
CA THR A 343 6.44 5.65 8.69
C THR A 343 7.24 6.94 8.85
N THR A 344 6.75 7.88 9.65
CA THR A 344 7.44 9.15 9.94
C THR A 344 8.67 8.92 10.81
N ARG A 345 8.59 8.00 11.79
CA ARG A 345 9.70 7.64 12.66
C ARG A 345 10.95 7.24 11.89
N ILE A 346 10.82 6.53 10.77
CA ILE A 346 11.95 6.13 9.92
C ILE A 346 12.73 7.35 9.38
N TYR A 347 12.05 8.50 9.16
CA TYR A 347 12.70 9.70 8.63
C TYR A 347 13.48 10.50 9.67
N ILE A 348 13.10 10.36 10.94
CA ILE A 348 13.70 11.11 12.05
C ILE A 348 14.65 10.26 12.91
N MET A 349 14.85 9.00 12.55
CA MET A 349 15.81 8.14 13.25
C MET A 349 17.21 8.76 13.21
N SER A 350 17.90 8.71 14.35
CA SER A 350 19.30 9.11 14.45
C SER A 350 20.23 8.17 13.70
N THR A 351 21.39 8.67 13.32
CA THR A 351 22.48 7.81 12.82
C THR A 351 23.10 7.02 13.94
N GLY A 352 23.79 5.93 13.63
CA GLY A 352 24.50 5.14 14.64
C GLY A 352 25.53 5.96 15.42
N THR A 353 26.19 6.93 14.77
CA THR A 353 27.13 7.87 15.41
C THR A 353 26.43 8.83 16.35
N GLU A 354 25.32 9.44 15.94
CA GLU A 354 24.50 10.30 16.82
C GLU A 354 23.98 9.52 18.03
N HIS A 355 23.56 8.27 17.82
CA HIS A 355 23.05 7.43 18.90
C HIS A 355 24.16 7.06 19.90
N ARG A 356 25.35 6.70 19.42
CA ARG A 356 26.53 6.42 20.27
C ARG A 356 26.90 7.63 21.09
N HIS A 357 26.97 8.81 20.47
CA HIS A 357 27.26 10.05 21.19
C HIS A 357 26.21 10.40 22.26
N GLN A 358 24.94 10.08 22.02
CA GLN A 358 23.91 10.22 23.04
C GLN A 358 24.12 9.24 24.20
N MET A 359 24.51 8.00 23.92
CA MET A 359 24.82 7.01 24.96
C MET A 359 26.04 7.41 25.79
N GLU A 360 27.09 7.95 25.17
CA GLU A 360 28.27 8.48 25.85
C GLU A 360 27.91 9.61 26.83
N LYS A 361 26.97 10.48 26.45
CA LYS A 361 26.49 11.58 27.31
C LYS A 361 25.71 11.13 28.55
N LEU A 362 25.30 9.86 28.62
CA LEU A 362 24.60 9.34 29.80
C LEU A 362 25.50 9.25 31.03
N GLY A 363 26.85 9.26 30.86
CA GLY A 363 27.78 9.22 31.97
C GLY A 363 27.71 7.95 32.82
N LEU A 364 27.28 6.83 32.22
CA LEU A 364 27.12 5.54 32.92
C LEU A 364 28.40 4.65 32.83
N LEU A 365 29.44 5.13 32.17
CA LEU A 365 30.73 4.48 32.15
C LEU A 365 31.61 5.11 33.20
N ALA A 366 32.22 4.28 34.06
CA ALA A 366 33.19 4.69 35.10
C ALA A 366 34.56 4.93 34.48
#